data_4fbdd47cfa16103d3d1fab59e23cd698
#
_entry.id   4fbdd47cfa16103d3d1fab59e23cd698
#
_cell.length_a   1.000
_cell.length_b   1.000
_cell.length_c   1.000
_cell.angle_alpha   90.00
_cell.angle_beta   90.00
_cell.angle_gamma   90.00
#
_symmetry.space_group_name_H-M   'P 1'
#
loop_
_entity.id
_entity.type
_entity.pdbx_description
1 polymer ?
#
loop_
_entity_poly.entity_id
_entity_poly.type
_entity_poly.pdbx_seq_one_letter_code
_entity_poly.pdbx_strand_id
1 'polypeptide(L)'
;MYYCFGCGAGGNVFTFLMQYENYTFTEAMQVLADRAGIELPKQEMTGAQKREADKRTKLLEINKEAAKYFYKLLRSPRGEKAYAYFRKRELSDETMRKFGLGYSDQYSDDLYRYLRHMGYDDALLKESGLVSIDEVRGGHDKFWESLLFPIMDVHN
;
A
#
# COMPACT_ATOMS: atom_id res chain seq x y z
N MET A 1 16.33 -4.51 25.11
CA MET A 1 15.88 -5.76 24.45
C MET A 1 14.41 -5.99 24.80
N TYR A 2 13.62 -6.52 23.86
CA TYR A 2 12.26 -6.97 24.08
C TYR A 2 12.12 -8.42 23.64
N TYR A 3 11.14 -9.12 24.19
CA TYR A 3 10.77 -10.47 23.79
C TYR A 3 9.29 -10.72 24.03
N CYS A 4 8.59 -11.27 23.05
CA CYS A 4 7.17 -11.65 23.16
C CYS A 4 7.05 -13.14 23.38
N PHE A 5 6.58 -13.56 24.55
CA PHE A 5 6.39 -14.98 24.89
C PHE A 5 5.26 -15.67 24.10
N GLY A 6 4.37 -14.88 23.46
CA GLY A 6 3.26 -15.41 22.67
C GLY A 6 3.66 -15.80 21.25
N CYS A 7 4.43 -14.95 20.55
CA CYS A 7 4.80 -15.17 19.14
C CYS A 7 6.31 -15.38 18.90
N GLY A 8 7.15 -15.33 19.96
CA GLY A 8 8.60 -15.48 19.85
C GLY A 8 9.33 -14.26 19.26
N ALA A 9 8.62 -13.20 18.89
CA ALA A 9 9.26 -11.99 18.39
C ALA A 9 10.12 -11.33 19.45
N GLY A 10 11.34 -10.97 19.10
CA GLY A 10 12.25 -10.33 20.05
C GLY A 10 13.43 -9.68 19.34
N GLY A 11 14.17 -8.85 20.09
CA GLY A 11 15.34 -8.18 19.55
C GLY A 11 15.70 -6.89 20.28
N ASN A 12 16.47 -6.06 19.59
CA ASN A 12 16.85 -4.74 20.07
C ASN A 12 15.88 -3.65 19.57
N VAL A 13 16.18 -2.39 19.86
CA VAL A 13 15.34 -1.25 19.46
C VAL A 13 15.21 -1.11 17.95
N PHE A 14 16.26 -1.42 17.18
CA PHE A 14 16.21 -1.40 15.72
C PHE A 14 15.24 -2.48 15.21
N THR A 15 15.38 -3.71 15.70
CA THR A 15 14.49 -4.82 15.34
C THR A 15 13.03 -4.48 15.68
N PHE A 16 12.80 -3.82 16.81
CA PHE A 16 11.45 -3.37 17.19
C PHE A 16 10.87 -2.40 16.17
N LEU A 17 11.60 -1.36 15.81
CA LEU A 17 11.13 -0.37 14.84
C LEU A 17 10.92 -0.98 13.44
N MET A 18 11.81 -1.87 13.03
CA MET A 18 11.66 -2.57 11.75
C MET A 18 10.40 -3.44 11.71
N GLN A 19 10.05 -4.10 12.81
CA GLN A 19 8.89 -5.00 12.86
C GLN A 19 7.58 -4.26 13.15
N TYR A 20 7.62 -3.24 13.97
CA TYR A 20 6.41 -2.51 14.41
C TYR A 20 5.99 -1.44 13.41
N GLU A 21 6.94 -0.65 12.90
CA GLU A 21 6.70 0.47 11.99
C GLU A 21 6.98 0.11 10.52
N ASN A 22 7.38 -1.15 10.26
CA ASN A 22 7.77 -1.62 8.92
C ASN A 22 8.90 -0.81 8.28
N TYR A 23 9.82 -0.31 9.11
CA TYR A 23 11.00 0.40 8.64
C TYR A 23 12.07 -0.56 8.11
N THR A 24 12.84 -0.09 7.13
CA THR A 24 14.14 -0.69 6.82
C THR A 24 15.14 -0.40 7.94
N PHE A 25 16.24 -1.13 8.00
CA PHE A 25 17.29 -0.87 9.00
C PHE A 25 17.81 0.58 8.93
N THR A 26 17.99 1.12 7.73
CA THR A 26 18.46 2.50 7.52
C THR A 26 17.46 3.52 8.02
N GLU A 27 16.16 3.33 7.77
CA GLU A 27 15.09 4.19 8.27
C GLU A 27 15.00 4.14 9.80
N ALA A 28 15.05 2.94 10.39
CA ALA A 28 15.08 2.77 11.84
C ALA A 28 16.30 3.46 12.47
N MET A 29 17.46 3.35 11.82
CA MET A 29 18.68 4.01 12.26
C MET A 29 18.56 5.53 12.20
N GLN A 30 17.99 6.08 11.11
CA GLN A 30 17.76 7.52 10.97
C GLN A 30 16.82 8.06 12.05
N VAL A 31 15.67 7.39 12.25
CA VAL A 31 14.67 7.79 13.27
C VAL A 31 15.29 7.79 14.68
N LEU A 32 16.09 6.79 15.00
CA LEU A 32 16.75 6.71 16.31
C LEU A 32 17.86 7.75 16.46
N ALA A 33 18.61 8.02 15.40
CA ALA A 33 19.64 9.06 15.40
C ALA A 33 19.03 10.45 15.57
N ASP A 34 17.97 10.77 14.82
CA ASP A 34 17.24 12.04 14.95
C ASP A 34 16.70 12.22 16.37
N ARG A 35 16.14 11.16 16.97
CA ARG A 35 15.64 11.16 18.33
C ARG A 35 16.74 11.33 19.39
N ALA A 36 17.93 10.82 19.10
CA ALA A 36 19.10 10.95 19.97
C ALA A 36 19.91 12.22 19.72
N GLY A 37 19.55 13.04 18.73
CA GLY A 37 20.30 14.21 18.30
C GLY A 37 21.66 13.89 17.69
N ILE A 38 21.80 12.70 17.10
CA ILE A 38 23.05 12.22 16.46
C ILE A 38 22.96 12.43 14.95
N GLU A 39 23.86 13.19 14.39
CA GLU A 39 23.97 13.32 12.93
C GLU A 39 24.66 12.06 12.36
N LEU A 40 23.93 11.33 11.52
CA LEU A 40 24.50 10.21 10.79
C LEU A 40 25.34 10.69 9.59
N PRO A 41 26.48 10.06 9.30
CA PRO A 41 27.21 10.34 8.08
C PRO A 41 26.32 10.02 6.88
N LYS A 42 26.24 10.93 5.90
CA LYS A 42 25.51 10.70 4.65
C LYS A 42 26.18 9.53 3.93
N GLN A 43 25.60 8.35 4.05
CA GLN A 43 26.03 7.20 3.25
C GLN A 43 25.61 7.46 1.79
N GLU A 44 26.56 7.49 0.89
CA GLU A 44 26.27 7.43 -0.53
C GLU A 44 25.62 6.08 -0.82
N MET A 45 24.37 6.12 -1.22
CA MET A 45 23.64 4.90 -1.61
C MET A 45 24.32 4.29 -2.83
N THR A 46 24.59 3.00 -2.78
CA THR A 46 25.03 2.27 -3.96
C THR A 46 23.97 2.34 -5.05
N GLY A 47 24.38 2.20 -6.32
CA GLY A 47 23.43 2.21 -7.44
C GLY A 47 22.30 1.15 -7.30
N ALA A 48 22.58 0.01 -6.66
CA ALA A 48 21.58 -1.02 -6.38
C ALA A 48 20.58 -0.55 -5.30
N GLN A 49 21.04 0.04 -4.22
CA GLN A 49 20.18 0.58 -3.16
C GLN A 49 19.28 1.71 -3.67
N LYS A 50 19.81 2.57 -4.54
CA LYS A 50 19.01 3.64 -5.16
C LYS A 50 17.90 3.08 -6.04
N ARG A 51 18.19 2.07 -6.88
CA ARG A 51 17.18 1.42 -7.72
C ARG A 51 16.07 0.77 -6.89
N GLU A 52 16.43 0.12 -5.80
CA GLU A 52 15.45 -0.52 -4.90
C GLU A 52 14.57 0.52 -4.19
N ALA A 53 15.15 1.63 -3.73
CA ALA A 53 14.42 2.74 -3.15
C ALA A 53 13.46 3.38 -4.16
N ASP A 54 13.93 3.65 -5.40
CA ASP A 54 13.09 4.19 -6.47
C ASP A 54 11.93 3.25 -6.82
N LYS A 55 12.20 1.95 -6.85
CA LYS A 55 11.18 0.92 -7.10
C LYS A 55 10.13 0.89 -5.98
N ARG A 56 10.57 0.89 -4.72
CA ARG A 56 9.66 0.96 -3.56
C ARG A 56 8.76 2.20 -3.63
N THR A 57 9.34 3.35 -3.95
CA THR A 57 8.58 4.60 -4.13
C THR A 57 7.49 4.46 -5.19
N LYS A 58 7.82 3.89 -6.35
CA LYS A 58 6.84 3.65 -7.42
C LYS A 58 5.74 2.67 -7.01
N LEU A 59 6.06 1.62 -6.26
CA LEU A 59 5.06 0.67 -5.75
C LEU A 59 4.10 1.35 -4.75
N LEU A 60 4.60 2.22 -3.88
CA LEU A 60 3.77 3.01 -2.98
C LEU A 60 2.86 3.98 -3.75
N GLU A 61 3.37 4.63 -4.79
CA GLU A 61 2.57 5.48 -5.69
C GLU A 61 1.45 4.70 -6.36
N ILE A 62 1.74 3.50 -6.90
CA ILE A 62 0.73 2.62 -7.50
C ILE A 62 -0.35 2.26 -6.48
N ASN A 63 0.02 1.86 -5.26
CA ASN A 63 -0.94 1.54 -4.21
C ASN A 63 -1.83 2.74 -3.84
N LYS A 64 -1.23 3.93 -3.75
CA LYS A 64 -1.95 5.17 -3.47
C LYS A 64 -2.94 5.53 -4.59
N GLU A 65 -2.53 5.38 -5.85
CA GLU A 65 -3.42 5.63 -6.99
C GLU A 65 -4.55 4.59 -7.08
N ALA A 66 -4.27 3.31 -6.80
CA ALA A 66 -5.28 2.27 -6.71
C ALA A 66 -6.29 2.56 -5.58
N ALA A 67 -5.83 2.97 -4.40
CA ALA A 67 -6.71 3.34 -3.29
C ALA A 67 -7.63 4.52 -3.68
N LYS A 68 -7.09 5.55 -4.35
CA LYS A 68 -7.88 6.67 -4.88
C LYS A 68 -8.90 6.22 -5.93
N TYR A 69 -8.51 5.30 -6.81
CA TYR A 69 -9.39 4.74 -7.83
C TYR A 69 -10.59 4.04 -7.18
N PHE A 70 -10.35 3.10 -6.27
CA PHE A 70 -11.40 2.37 -5.57
C PHE A 70 -12.28 3.28 -4.69
N TYR A 71 -11.68 4.29 -4.06
CA TYR A 71 -12.41 5.30 -3.28
C TYR A 71 -13.40 6.09 -4.15
N LYS A 72 -12.96 6.53 -5.35
CA LYS A 72 -13.81 7.23 -6.31
C LYS A 72 -14.89 6.31 -6.87
N LEU A 73 -14.55 5.06 -7.16
CA LEU A 73 -15.49 4.08 -7.73
C LEU A 73 -16.63 3.79 -6.75
N LEU A 74 -16.36 3.65 -5.46
CA LEU A 74 -17.39 3.49 -4.42
C LEU A 74 -18.43 4.63 -4.45
N ARG A 75 -17.99 5.84 -4.79
CA ARG A 75 -18.83 7.07 -4.78
C ARG A 75 -19.40 7.42 -6.14
N SER A 76 -19.18 6.58 -7.13
CA SER A 76 -19.76 6.68 -8.47
C SER A 76 -21.09 5.92 -8.55
N PRO A 77 -21.88 6.12 -9.61
CA PRO A 77 -23.07 5.30 -9.85
C PRO A 77 -22.80 3.79 -9.88
N ARG A 78 -21.62 3.37 -10.31
CA ARG A 78 -21.19 1.96 -10.32
C ARG A 78 -21.03 1.37 -8.91
N GLY A 79 -20.72 2.22 -7.92
CA GLY A 79 -20.54 1.84 -6.52
C GLY A 79 -21.79 1.89 -5.65
N GLU A 80 -22.96 2.25 -6.20
CA GLU A 80 -24.20 2.50 -5.42
C GLU A 80 -24.59 1.33 -4.51
N LYS A 81 -24.56 0.11 -5.04
CA LYS A 81 -24.86 -1.11 -4.25
C LYS A 81 -23.89 -1.33 -3.11
N ALA A 82 -22.60 -1.12 -3.36
CA ALA A 82 -21.55 -1.24 -2.36
C ALA A 82 -21.68 -0.16 -1.28
N TYR A 83 -21.97 1.07 -1.70
CA TYR A 83 -22.23 2.17 -0.79
C TYR A 83 -23.46 1.92 0.10
N ALA A 84 -24.58 1.45 -0.48
CA ALA A 84 -25.78 1.07 0.26
C ALA A 84 -25.49 -0.07 1.27
N TYR A 85 -24.65 -1.03 0.91
CA TYR A 85 -24.22 -2.08 1.84
C TYR A 85 -23.46 -1.53 3.03
N PHE A 86 -22.50 -0.61 2.84
CA PHE A 86 -21.83 0.05 3.95
C PHE A 86 -22.78 0.81 4.86
N ARG A 87 -23.76 1.52 4.27
CA ARG A 87 -24.81 2.22 5.03
C ARG A 87 -25.68 1.25 5.84
N LYS A 88 -26.06 0.10 5.27
CA LYS A 88 -26.79 -0.95 5.98
C LYS A 88 -26.00 -1.52 7.16
N ARG A 89 -24.65 -1.47 7.10
CA ARG A 89 -23.73 -1.85 8.19
C ARG A 89 -23.46 -0.72 9.17
N GLU A 90 -24.27 0.36 9.10
CA GLU A 90 -24.20 1.52 10.00
C GLU A 90 -22.87 2.32 9.92
N LEU A 91 -22.10 2.14 8.83
CA LEU A 91 -20.92 2.95 8.60
C LEU A 91 -21.33 4.35 8.13
N SER A 92 -20.91 5.37 8.89
CA SER A 92 -21.15 6.76 8.52
C SER A 92 -20.28 7.20 7.34
N ASP A 93 -20.70 8.23 6.62
CA ASP A 93 -19.93 8.81 5.52
C ASP A 93 -18.57 9.36 6.01
N GLU A 94 -18.55 9.86 7.23
CA GLU A 94 -17.33 10.31 7.89
C GLU A 94 -16.36 9.14 8.11
N THR A 95 -16.85 8.03 8.64
CA THR A 95 -16.06 6.80 8.83
C THR A 95 -15.52 6.27 7.50
N MET A 96 -16.38 6.16 6.49
CA MET A 96 -15.98 5.70 5.17
C MET A 96 -14.91 6.60 4.52
N ARG A 97 -14.97 7.92 4.76
CA ARG A 97 -13.95 8.87 4.30
C ARG A 97 -12.67 8.76 5.10
N LYS A 98 -12.77 8.73 6.44
CA LYS A 98 -11.62 8.65 7.35
C LYS A 98 -10.75 7.42 7.07
N PHE A 99 -11.36 6.28 6.79
CA PHE A 99 -10.66 5.03 6.50
C PHE A 99 -10.44 4.78 5.00
N GLY A 100 -10.83 5.72 4.13
CA GLY A 100 -10.59 5.60 2.69
C GLY A 100 -11.27 4.41 2.04
N LEU A 101 -12.45 3.98 2.55
CA LEU A 101 -13.13 2.79 2.04
C LEU A 101 -13.40 2.88 0.55
N GLY A 102 -13.17 1.78 -0.15
CA GLY A 102 -13.28 1.67 -1.59
C GLY A 102 -14.12 0.49 -2.05
N TYR A 103 -14.30 0.42 -3.35
CA TYR A 103 -15.00 -0.67 -4.03
C TYR A 103 -14.31 -1.00 -5.34
N SER A 104 -14.18 -2.28 -5.64
CA SER A 104 -13.81 -2.78 -6.97
C SER A 104 -15.03 -3.39 -7.65
N ASP A 105 -15.24 -3.02 -8.90
CA ASP A 105 -16.40 -3.44 -9.69
C ASP A 105 -16.25 -4.88 -10.23
N GLN A 106 -17.27 -5.34 -10.91
CA GLN A 106 -17.33 -6.65 -11.57
C GLN A 106 -16.38 -6.79 -12.77
N TYR A 107 -15.82 -5.70 -13.27
CA TYR A 107 -14.90 -5.72 -14.41
C TYR A 107 -13.48 -6.07 -13.94
N SER A 108 -12.93 -7.11 -14.55
CA SER A 108 -11.70 -7.74 -14.09
C SER A 108 -10.40 -7.07 -14.55
N ASP A 109 -10.48 -5.94 -15.28
CA ASP A 109 -9.31 -5.26 -15.84
C ASP A 109 -9.38 -3.72 -15.76
N ASP A 110 -10.35 -3.19 -15.03
CA ASP A 110 -10.58 -1.75 -14.93
C ASP A 110 -9.42 -1.02 -14.23
N LEU A 111 -8.92 -1.53 -13.11
CA LEU A 111 -7.78 -0.97 -12.41
C LEU A 111 -6.51 -1.13 -13.25
N TYR A 112 -6.30 -2.29 -13.85
CA TYR A 112 -5.16 -2.53 -14.74
C TYR A 112 -5.10 -1.50 -15.85
N ARG A 113 -6.20 -1.29 -16.58
CA ARG A 113 -6.27 -0.28 -17.65
C ARG A 113 -6.02 1.13 -17.14
N TYR A 114 -6.60 1.47 -15.99
CA TYR A 114 -6.39 2.77 -15.35
C TYR A 114 -4.90 3.00 -15.05
N LEU A 115 -4.22 2.06 -14.41
CA LEU A 115 -2.82 2.18 -14.05
C LEU A 115 -1.90 2.16 -15.29
N ARG A 116 -2.23 1.37 -16.31
CA ARG A 116 -1.53 1.39 -17.60
C ARG A 116 -1.64 2.75 -18.30
N HIS A 117 -2.82 3.36 -18.26
CA HIS A 117 -3.04 4.70 -18.81
C HIS A 117 -2.20 5.77 -18.10
N MET A 118 -1.92 5.58 -16.82
CA MET A 118 -1.01 6.44 -16.04
C MET A 118 0.48 6.21 -16.36
N GLY A 119 0.81 5.22 -17.19
CA GLY A 119 2.18 4.96 -17.66
C GLY A 119 2.95 3.92 -16.83
N TYR A 120 2.32 3.21 -15.89
CA TYR A 120 2.99 2.13 -15.17
C TYR A 120 3.14 0.90 -16.07
N ASP A 121 4.31 0.26 -16.03
CA ASP A 121 4.59 -0.95 -16.80
C ASP A 121 4.07 -2.23 -16.11
N ASP A 122 3.95 -3.30 -16.88
CA ASP A 122 3.40 -4.57 -16.41
C ASP A 122 4.25 -5.21 -15.32
N ALA A 123 5.57 -5.02 -15.34
CA ALA A 123 6.47 -5.59 -14.35
C ALA A 123 6.19 -4.97 -12.97
N LEU A 124 6.08 -3.64 -12.89
CA LEU A 124 5.71 -2.93 -11.65
C LEU A 124 4.29 -3.27 -11.20
N LEU A 125 3.34 -3.35 -12.12
CA LEU A 125 1.96 -3.68 -11.79
C LEU A 125 1.83 -5.11 -11.23
N LYS A 126 2.53 -6.07 -11.81
CA LYS A 126 2.60 -7.45 -11.27
C LYS A 126 3.19 -7.47 -9.87
N GLU A 127 4.24 -6.68 -9.65
CA GLU A 127 4.96 -6.61 -8.38
C GLU A 127 4.19 -5.87 -7.28
N SER A 128 3.32 -4.92 -7.65
CA SER A 128 2.43 -4.23 -6.72
C SER A 128 1.46 -5.19 -5.99
N GLY A 129 1.25 -6.38 -6.54
CA GLY A 129 0.31 -7.34 -6.00
C GLY A 129 -1.17 -7.04 -6.28
N LEU A 130 -1.49 -5.93 -6.95
CA LEU A 130 -2.86 -5.53 -7.29
C LEU A 130 -3.39 -6.19 -8.56
N VAL A 131 -2.47 -6.57 -9.45
CA VAL A 131 -2.76 -7.09 -10.79
C VAL A 131 -2.04 -8.41 -10.98
N SER A 132 -2.66 -9.32 -11.72
CA SER A 132 -2.02 -10.50 -12.27
C SER A 132 -1.83 -10.30 -13.77
N ILE A 133 -0.66 -10.67 -14.27
CA ILE A 133 -0.35 -10.60 -15.71
C ILE A 133 -0.23 -12.03 -16.24
N ASP A 134 -1.09 -12.37 -17.17
CA ASP A 134 -1.10 -13.61 -17.90
C ASP A 134 -0.62 -13.37 -19.35
N GLU A 135 0.22 -14.27 -19.88
CA GLU A 135 0.81 -14.10 -21.21
C GLU A 135 -0.25 -14.17 -22.34
N VAL A 136 -1.36 -14.85 -22.10
CA VAL A 136 -2.43 -15.06 -23.10
C VAL A 136 -3.57 -14.05 -22.90
N ARG A 137 -3.97 -13.81 -21.65
CA ARG A 137 -5.14 -12.99 -21.30
C ARG A 137 -4.81 -11.54 -21.00
N GLY A 138 -3.53 -11.20 -20.84
CA GLY A 138 -3.09 -9.88 -20.43
C GLY A 138 -3.24 -9.63 -18.93
N GLY A 139 -3.30 -8.36 -18.55
CA GLY A 139 -3.43 -7.96 -17.14
C GLY A 139 -4.88 -8.03 -16.66
N HIS A 140 -5.08 -8.54 -15.45
CA HIS A 140 -6.37 -8.55 -14.78
C HIS A 140 -6.22 -8.22 -13.29
N ASP A 141 -7.25 -7.61 -12.74
CA ASP A 141 -7.28 -7.14 -11.37
C ASP A 141 -7.42 -8.32 -10.40
N LYS A 142 -6.69 -8.28 -9.28
CA LYS A 142 -6.86 -9.29 -8.21
C LYS A 142 -8.07 -9.02 -7.33
N PHE A 143 -8.53 -7.77 -7.29
CA PHE A 143 -9.71 -7.36 -6.53
C PHE A 143 -10.81 -7.04 -7.53
N TRP A 144 -11.89 -7.80 -7.49
CA TRP A 144 -13.10 -7.57 -8.29
C TRP A 144 -14.34 -7.87 -7.44
N GLU A 145 -15.39 -7.12 -7.67
CA GLU A 145 -16.65 -7.18 -6.91
C GLU A 145 -16.44 -7.22 -5.39
N SER A 146 -15.51 -6.41 -4.90
CA SER A 146 -15.04 -6.45 -3.51
C SER A 146 -15.13 -5.10 -2.81
N LEU A 147 -15.47 -5.14 -1.53
CA LEU A 147 -15.38 -3.99 -0.63
C LEU A 147 -13.93 -3.91 -0.08
N LEU A 148 -13.34 -2.73 -0.16
CA LEU A 148 -11.93 -2.53 0.15
C LEU A 148 -11.75 -1.65 1.37
N PHE A 149 -10.91 -2.14 2.28
CA PHE A 149 -10.49 -1.46 3.50
C PHE A 149 -8.98 -1.23 3.41
N PRO A 150 -8.52 -0.07 2.97
CA PRO A 150 -7.09 0.21 2.90
C PRO A 150 -6.48 0.20 4.30
N ILE A 151 -5.33 -0.46 4.41
CA ILE A 151 -4.50 -0.41 5.63
C ILE A 151 -3.31 0.48 5.29
N MET A 152 -3.19 1.59 6.00
CA MET A 152 -2.10 2.54 5.85
C MET A 152 -0.98 2.20 6.82
N ASP A 153 0.25 2.30 6.38
CA ASP A 153 1.43 2.29 7.24
C ASP A 153 1.96 3.72 7.47
N VAL A 154 3.09 3.83 8.13
CA VAL A 154 3.69 5.13 8.47
C VAL A 154 4.19 5.93 7.26
N HIS A 155 4.19 5.33 6.08
CA HIS A 155 4.67 5.96 4.84
C HIS A 155 3.53 6.50 3.95
N ASN A 156 2.26 6.33 4.34
CA ASN A 156 1.06 6.77 3.57
C ASN A 156 0.32 7.90 4.25
#